data_957af942b15f68302d58a2f6479af6cd
#
_entry.id   957af942b15f68302d58a2f6479af6cd
#
_cell.length_a   1.000
_cell.length_b   1.000
_cell.length_c   1.000
_cell.angle_alpha   90.00
_cell.angle_beta   90.00
_cell.angle_gamma   90.00
#
_symmetry.space_group_name_H-M   'P 1'
#
loop_
_entity.id
_entity.type
_entity.pdbx_description
1 polymer ?
#
loop_
_entity_poly.entity_id
_entity_poly.type
_entity_poly.pdbx_seq_one_letter_code
_entity_poly.pdbx_strand_id
1 'polypeptide(L)'
;MAATLIRTVAAVIADASGRVLLVRKQGSTTFIQPGGKREAGEDALATLARELHEELGVRLVEGSAVRLGEFEADAVNEPGRRVRGEAFAVRVTGTPAAQAEIAELAWIDPMAPFPVPVAPLSAEHIL
;
A
#
# COMPACT_ATOMS: atom_id res chain seq x y z
N MET A 1 7.35 21.47 -17.75
CA MET A 1 6.17 21.17 -16.90
C MET A 1 6.57 20.22 -15.80
N ALA A 2 6.18 20.53 -14.58
CA ALA A 2 6.44 19.62 -13.47
C ALA A 2 5.71 18.29 -13.68
N ALA A 3 6.37 17.18 -13.30
CA ALA A 3 5.71 15.88 -13.29
C ALA A 3 4.49 15.91 -12.37
N THR A 4 3.41 15.28 -12.76
CA THR A 4 2.22 15.20 -11.92
C THR A 4 2.51 14.31 -10.71
N LEU A 5 2.28 14.87 -9.52
CA LEU A 5 2.44 14.15 -8.27
C LEU A 5 1.13 13.47 -7.89
N ILE A 6 1.18 12.16 -7.70
CA ILE A 6 0.04 11.37 -7.23
C ILE A 6 0.15 11.24 -5.71
N ARG A 7 -0.86 11.68 -4.98
CA ARG A 7 -0.91 11.55 -3.52
C ARG A 7 -1.66 10.29 -3.14
N THR A 8 -1.01 9.41 -2.37
CA THR A 8 -1.56 8.14 -1.95
C THR A 8 -1.41 7.92 -0.45
N VAL A 9 -2.12 6.93 0.05
CA VAL A 9 -1.88 6.38 1.38
C VAL A 9 -1.53 4.90 1.23
N ALA A 10 -0.69 4.41 2.12
CA ALA A 10 -0.22 3.03 2.09
C ALA A 10 -0.27 2.42 3.49
N ALA A 11 -0.65 1.14 3.56
CA ALA A 11 -0.69 0.40 4.80
C ALA A 11 0.47 -0.57 4.91
N VAL A 12 1.06 -0.64 6.08
CA VAL A 12 1.96 -1.72 6.46
C VAL A 12 1.19 -2.64 7.40
N ILE A 13 0.85 -3.81 6.89
CA ILE A 13 0.11 -4.85 7.63
C ILE A 13 1.06 -6.01 7.84
N ALA A 14 1.41 -6.29 9.09
CA ALA A 14 2.32 -7.38 9.43
C ALA A 14 1.55 -8.56 10.04
N ASP A 15 2.00 -9.79 9.73
CA ASP A 15 1.49 -10.98 10.38
C ASP A 15 2.28 -11.30 11.66
N ALA A 16 1.89 -12.37 12.36
CA ALA A 16 2.53 -12.77 13.61
C ALA A 16 4.01 -13.13 13.46
N SER A 17 4.46 -13.48 12.26
CA SER A 17 5.87 -13.80 11.98
C SER A 17 6.69 -12.59 11.52
N GLY A 18 6.06 -11.41 11.43
CA GLY A 18 6.72 -10.19 10.96
C GLY A 18 6.75 -10.04 9.45
N ARG A 19 6.08 -10.90 8.70
CA ARG A 19 5.95 -10.72 7.25
C ARG A 19 4.93 -9.62 6.97
N VAL A 20 5.16 -8.89 5.88
CA VAL A 20 4.37 -7.73 5.48
C VAL A 20 3.55 -8.06 4.24
N LEU A 21 2.29 -7.63 4.23
CA LEU A 21 1.37 -7.86 3.12
C LEU A 21 1.62 -6.88 1.99
N LEU A 22 1.84 -7.41 0.79
CA LEU A 22 1.88 -6.64 -0.45
C LEU A 22 0.79 -7.15 -1.40
N VAL A 23 0.39 -6.30 -2.33
CA VAL A 23 -0.63 -6.60 -3.33
C VAL A 23 -0.10 -6.32 -4.73
N ARG A 24 -0.64 -7.04 -5.71
CA ARG A 24 -0.37 -6.82 -7.13
C ARG A 24 -1.68 -6.56 -7.83
N LYS A 25 -1.74 -5.44 -8.56
CA LYS A 25 -2.93 -5.10 -9.34
C LYS A 25 -3.01 -5.90 -10.64
N GLN A 26 -4.22 -6.09 -11.14
CA GLN A 26 -4.45 -6.68 -12.46
C GLN A 26 -3.62 -5.94 -13.51
N GLY A 27 -2.91 -6.70 -14.35
CA GLY A 27 -2.08 -6.14 -15.42
C GLY A 27 -0.69 -5.66 -14.99
N SER A 28 -0.38 -5.63 -13.69
CA SER A 28 0.93 -5.27 -13.17
C SER A 28 1.73 -6.52 -12.80
N THR A 29 3.05 -6.45 -12.91
CA THR A 29 3.97 -7.50 -12.42
C THR A 29 4.61 -7.13 -11.10
N THR A 30 4.37 -5.92 -10.60
CA THR A 30 5.05 -5.36 -9.44
C THR A 30 4.12 -5.30 -8.24
N PHE A 31 4.62 -5.72 -7.09
CA PHE A 31 3.89 -5.68 -5.82
C PHE A 31 4.07 -4.32 -5.13
N ILE A 32 3.01 -3.85 -4.51
CA ILE A 32 2.95 -2.57 -3.80
C ILE A 32 2.31 -2.74 -2.43
N GLN A 33 2.46 -1.73 -1.56
CA GLN A 33 1.69 -1.69 -0.32
C GLN A 33 0.20 -1.56 -0.64
N PRO A 34 -0.68 -2.18 0.16
CA PRO A 34 -2.12 -1.92 0.07
C PRO A 34 -2.41 -0.45 0.34
N GLY A 35 -3.39 0.10 -0.35
CA GLY A 35 -3.78 1.50 -0.20
C GLY A 35 -4.24 2.09 -1.52
N GLY A 36 -4.25 3.38 -1.62
CA GLY A 36 -4.69 4.03 -2.85
C GLY A 36 -4.68 5.54 -2.79
N LYS A 37 -5.25 6.15 -3.82
CA LYS A 37 -5.29 7.58 -4.00
C LYS A 37 -6.32 8.21 -3.07
N ARG A 38 -5.97 9.34 -2.46
CA ARG A 38 -6.92 10.14 -1.68
C ARG A 38 -7.96 10.76 -2.59
N GLU A 39 -9.21 10.70 -2.17
CA GLU A 39 -10.31 11.40 -2.83
C GLU A 39 -10.60 12.71 -2.11
N ALA A 40 -11.25 13.64 -2.82
CA ALA A 40 -11.64 14.93 -2.26
C ALA A 40 -12.51 14.73 -1.01
N GLY A 41 -12.18 15.47 0.05
CA GLY A 41 -12.91 15.39 1.32
C GLY A 41 -12.52 14.24 2.23
N GLU A 42 -11.60 13.36 1.81
CA GLU A 42 -11.08 12.29 2.65
C GLU A 42 -9.79 12.73 3.35
N ASP A 43 -9.67 12.41 4.64
CA ASP A 43 -8.35 12.42 5.29
C ASP A 43 -7.60 11.10 4.98
N ALA A 44 -6.35 11.03 5.39
CA ALA A 44 -5.51 9.87 5.08
C ALA A 44 -6.09 8.55 5.62
N LEU A 45 -6.60 8.55 6.85
CA LEU A 45 -7.13 7.33 7.46
C LEU A 45 -8.47 6.91 6.86
N ALA A 46 -9.31 7.87 6.45
CA ALA A 46 -10.56 7.56 5.74
C ALA A 46 -10.27 6.91 4.40
N THR A 47 -9.30 7.43 3.66
CA THR A 47 -8.84 6.82 2.40
C THR A 47 -8.32 5.41 2.64
N LEU A 48 -7.49 5.23 3.66
CA LEU A 48 -6.90 3.93 3.96
C LEU A 48 -7.96 2.91 4.33
N ALA A 49 -8.91 3.27 5.20
CA ALA A 49 -10.01 2.39 5.57
C ALA A 49 -10.84 1.95 4.37
N ARG A 50 -11.17 2.90 3.49
CA ARG A 50 -11.93 2.62 2.27
C ARG A 50 -11.17 1.68 1.35
N GLU A 51 -9.90 1.98 1.06
CA GLU A 51 -9.08 1.19 0.16
C GLU A 51 -8.83 -0.23 0.69
N LEU A 52 -8.55 -0.39 1.97
CA LEU A 52 -8.37 -1.72 2.56
C LEU A 52 -9.63 -2.57 2.47
N HIS A 53 -10.79 -1.95 2.67
CA HIS A 53 -12.07 -2.66 2.51
C HIS A 53 -12.31 -3.07 1.05
N GLU A 54 -12.07 -2.16 0.10
CA GLU A 54 -12.26 -2.43 -1.33
C GLU A 54 -11.29 -3.49 -1.85
N GLU A 55 -10.02 -3.38 -1.51
CA GLU A 55 -8.96 -4.22 -2.07
C GLU A 55 -8.84 -5.58 -1.38
N LEU A 56 -9.08 -5.64 -0.09
CA LEU A 56 -8.77 -6.80 0.74
C LEU A 56 -9.97 -7.35 1.51
N GLY A 57 -11.07 -6.62 1.58
CA GLY A 57 -12.24 -7.02 2.35
C GLY A 57 -12.05 -6.96 3.86
N VAL A 58 -11.05 -6.25 4.34
CA VAL A 58 -10.75 -6.12 5.75
C VAL A 58 -11.15 -4.76 6.29
N ARG A 59 -11.25 -4.64 7.61
CA ARG A 59 -11.57 -3.39 8.29
C ARG A 59 -10.38 -2.91 9.10
N LEU A 60 -10.08 -1.62 8.97
CA LEU A 60 -9.06 -0.96 9.77
C LEU A 60 -9.50 -0.93 11.24
N VAL A 61 -8.64 -1.41 12.13
CA VAL A 61 -8.90 -1.32 13.57
C VAL A 61 -8.74 0.13 14.01
N GLU A 62 -9.79 0.73 14.56
CA GLU A 62 -9.77 2.10 15.02
C GLU A 62 -8.67 2.30 16.06
N GLY A 63 -7.91 3.37 15.92
CA GLY A 63 -6.83 3.70 16.84
C GLY A 63 -5.55 2.91 16.64
N SER A 64 -5.49 1.98 15.68
CA SER A 64 -4.29 1.16 15.45
C SER A 64 -3.24 1.84 14.58
N ALA A 65 -3.60 2.87 13.81
CA ALA A 65 -2.72 3.47 12.83
C ALA A 65 -1.58 4.26 13.48
N VAL A 66 -0.36 3.94 13.08
CA VAL A 66 0.85 4.68 13.47
C VAL A 66 1.48 5.22 12.20
N ARG A 67 1.58 6.55 12.09
CA ARG A 67 2.16 7.19 10.93
C ARG A 67 3.67 6.92 10.89
N LEU A 68 4.12 6.36 9.77
CA LEU A 68 5.54 6.06 9.56
C LEU A 68 6.28 7.19 8.85
N GLY A 69 5.59 7.96 8.02
CA GLY A 69 6.16 9.06 7.29
C GLY A 69 5.51 9.26 5.94
N GLU A 70 6.09 10.17 5.17
CA GLU A 70 5.68 10.46 3.81
C GLU A 70 6.89 10.30 2.90
N PHE A 71 6.76 9.54 1.83
CA PHE A 71 7.86 9.17 0.95
C PHE A 71 7.46 9.38 -0.51
N GLU A 72 8.45 9.61 -1.36
CA GLU A 72 8.22 9.89 -2.78
C GLU A 72 9.09 9.00 -3.66
N ALA A 73 8.52 8.48 -4.75
CA ALA A 73 9.21 7.63 -5.70
C ALA A 73 8.50 7.66 -7.05
N ASP A 74 9.09 7.01 -8.06
CA ASP A 74 8.43 6.85 -9.36
C ASP A 74 7.19 5.97 -9.24
N ALA A 75 6.12 6.37 -9.93
CA ALA A 75 4.90 5.59 -9.97
C ALA A 75 5.06 4.38 -10.88
N VAL A 76 4.76 3.19 -10.36
CA VAL A 76 4.97 1.92 -11.07
C VAL A 76 3.97 1.71 -12.20
N ASN A 77 2.70 2.02 -11.94
CA ASN A 77 1.62 1.75 -12.89
C ASN A 77 1.23 2.99 -13.71
N GLU A 78 1.94 4.09 -13.57
CA GLU A 78 1.69 5.34 -14.27
C GLU A 78 3.01 5.95 -14.71
N PRO A 79 3.59 5.48 -15.86
CA PRO A 79 4.89 5.93 -16.32
C PRO A 79 5.01 7.45 -16.46
N GLY A 80 6.17 7.99 -16.08
CA GLY A 80 6.43 9.42 -16.15
C GLY A 80 5.85 10.24 -15.01
N ARG A 81 5.22 9.60 -14.01
CA ARG A 81 4.64 10.26 -12.84
C ARG A 81 5.37 9.88 -11.57
N ARG A 82 5.25 10.75 -10.57
CA ARG A 82 5.78 10.50 -9.22
C ARG A 82 4.64 10.22 -8.27
N VAL A 83 4.88 9.37 -7.29
CA VAL A 83 3.95 9.10 -6.19
C VAL A 83 4.53 9.60 -4.88
N ARG A 84 3.69 10.28 -4.09
CA ARG A 84 4.00 10.63 -2.71
C ARG A 84 3.05 9.84 -1.82
N GLY A 85 3.59 8.87 -1.09
CA GLY A 85 2.82 7.98 -0.24
C GLY A 85 2.98 8.32 1.23
N GLU A 86 1.86 8.50 1.91
CA GLU A 86 1.82 8.61 3.36
C GLU A 86 1.58 7.21 3.91
N ALA A 87 2.55 6.70 4.69
CA ALA A 87 2.54 5.31 5.14
C ALA A 87 2.14 5.20 6.61
N PHE A 88 1.31 4.19 6.91
CA PHE A 88 0.84 3.89 8.26
C PHE A 88 1.00 2.40 8.55
N ALA A 89 1.56 2.08 9.72
CA ALA A 89 1.45 0.74 10.27
C ALA A 89 0.07 0.60 10.89
N VAL A 90 -0.67 -0.45 10.53
CA VAL A 90 -2.05 -0.62 10.98
C VAL A 90 -2.34 -2.06 11.36
N ARG A 91 -3.40 -2.26 12.17
CA ARG A 91 -3.99 -3.57 12.36
C ARG A 91 -5.35 -3.61 11.67
N VAL A 92 -5.72 -4.78 11.20
CA VAL A 92 -6.99 -5.01 10.50
C VAL A 92 -7.72 -6.20 11.11
N THR A 93 -9.04 -6.21 10.95
CA THR A 93 -9.87 -7.38 11.29
C THR A 93 -10.32 -8.05 9.99
N GLY A 94 -10.47 -9.37 10.05
CA GLY A 94 -10.82 -10.18 8.88
C GLY A 94 -9.58 -10.79 8.23
N THR A 95 -9.80 -11.70 7.31
CA THR A 95 -8.73 -12.34 6.54
C THR A 95 -8.60 -11.62 5.20
N PRO A 96 -7.42 -11.05 4.88
CA PRO A 96 -7.24 -10.40 3.59
C PRO A 96 -7.45 -11.35 2.42
N ALA A 97 -8.18 -10.89 1.41
CA ALA A 97 -8.41 -11.62 0.17
C ALA A 97 -8.35 -10.64 -0.98
N ALA A 98 -7.82 -11.07 -2.13
CA ALA A 98 -7.75 -10.22 -3.31
C ALA A 98 -9.14 -9.91 -3.83
N GLN A 99 -9.47 -8.62 -3.94
CA GLN A 99 -10.76 -8.13 -4.42
C GLN A 99 -10.54 -6.98 -5.40
N ALA A 100 -11.61 -6.59 -6.13
CA ALA A 100 -11.60 -5.49 -7.08
C ALA A 100 -10.45 -5.64 -8.08
N GLU A 101 -9.60 -4.64 -8.19
CA GLU A 101 -8.48 -4.65 -9.14
C GLU A 101 -7.24 -5.42 -8.64
N ILE A 102 -7.29 -6.01 -7.46
CA ILE A 102 -6.17 -6.77 -6.91
C ILE A 102 -6.18 -8.20 -7.47
N ALA A 103 -5.08 -8.57 -8.11
CA ALA A 103 -4.92 -9.90 -8.70
C ALA A 103 -4.33 -10.90 -7.72
N GLU A 104 -3.45 -10.45 -6.83
CA GLU A 104 -2.67 -11.36 -6.00
C GLU A 104 -2.20 -10.67 -4.72
N LEU A 105 -2.10 -11.45 -3.64
CA LEU A 105 -1.50 -11.04 -2.38
C LEU A 105 -0.19 -11.78 -2.16
N ALA A 106 0.75 -11.16 -1.46
CA ALA A 106 1.98 -11.82 -1.02
C ALA A 106 2.36 -11.35 0.38
N TRP A 107 2.62 -12.27 1.28
CA TRP A 107 3.22 -12.00 2.58
C TRP A 107 4.72 -12.19 2.43
N ILE A 108 5.50 -11.13 2.59
CA ILE A 108 6.94 -11.16 2.35
C ILE A 108 7.73 -10.76 3.59
N ASP A 109 8.96 -11.28 3.68
CA ASP A 109 9.94 -10.79 4.63
C ASP A 109 10.32 -9.36 4.20
N PRO A 110 10.22 -8.36 5.10
CA PRO A 110 10.58 -6.99 4.75
C PRO A 110 12.07 -6.77 4.50
N MET A 111 12.89 -7.78 4.75
CA MET A 111 14.33 -7.71 4.48
C MET A 111 14.61 -8.14 3.04
N ALA A 112 15.42 -7.34 2.33
CA ALA A 112 15.87 -7.72 0.99
C ALA A 112 16.85 -8.90 1.05
N PRO A 113 16.92 -9.74 0.00
CA PRO A 113 16.24 -9.62 -1.30
C PRO A 113 14.79 -10.08 -1.22
N PHE A 114 13.94 -9.39 -2.00
CA PHE A 114 12.51 -9.72 -2.04
C PHE A 114 12.26 -10.87 -3.03
N PRO A 115 11.34 -11.80 -2.70
CA PRO A 115 11.02 -12.94 -3.57
C PRO A 115 10.16 -12.55 -4.78
N VAL A 116 9.65 -11.32 -4.82
CA VAL A 116 8.78 -10.79 -5.87
C VAL A 116 9.24 -9.38 -6.25
N PRO A 117 8.90 -8.89 -7.47
CA PRO A 117 9.18 -7.49 -7.80
C PRO A 117 8.40 -6.55 -6.89
N VAL A 118 9.08 -5.60 -6.24
CA VAL A 118 8.49 -4.65 -5.30
C VAL A 118 8.70 -3.23 -5.82
N ALA A 119 7.66 -2.40 -5.73
CA ALA A 119 7.71 -1.01 -6.17
C ALA A 119 8.78 -0.21 -5.40
N PRO A 120 9.44 0.76 -6.06
CA PRO A 120 10.49 1.56 -5.43
C PRO A 120 10.07 2.23 -4.12
N LEU A 121 8.85 2.76 -4.06
CA LEU A 121 8.34 3.39 -2.83
C LEU A 121 8.38 2.41 -1.66
N SER A 122 7.91 1.19 -1.85
CA SER A 122 7.90 0.15 -0.82
C SER A 122 9.31 -0.35 -0.51
N ALA A 123 10.08 -0.69 -1.55
CA ALA A 123 11.41 -1.31 -1.38
C ALA A 123 12.43 -0.36 -0.76
N GLU A 124 12.39 0.93 -1.14
CA GLU A 124 13.42 1.89 -0.76
C GLU A 124 13.11 2.65 0.52
N HIS A 125 11.81 2.82 0.85
CA HIS A 125 11.38 3.73 1.90
C HIS A 125 10.55 3.09 3.01
N ILE A 126 9.69 2.12 2.68
CA ILE A 126 8.72 1.58 3.62
C ILE A 126 9.20 0.26 4.24
N LEU A 127 9.77 -0.62 3.44
CA LEU A 127 10.27 -1.93 3.88
C LEU A 127 11.68 -1.88 4.45
#